data_954928c27be7399bf96c1e5e0964c2fc
#
_entry.id   954928c27be7399bf96c1e5e0964c2fc
#
_cell.length_a   1.000
_cell.length_b   1.000
_cell.length_c   1.000
_cell.angle_alpha   90.00
_cell.angle_beta   90.00
_cell.angle_gamma   90.00
#
_symmetry.space_group_name_H-M   'P 1'
#
loop_
_entity.id
_entity.type
_entity.pdbx_description
1 polymer ?
#
loop_
_entity_poly.entity_id
_entity_poly.type
_entity_poly.pdbx_seq_one_letter_code
_entity_poly.pdbx_strand_id
1 'polypeptide(L)'
;MISPQELIERITSAANYHDCIVIVREKTQANLRWANSTLTTNGVIAERSVTVIAFVEVEGGMASGGVSRTDVAAHEIESVVKEAELAARGAGQAPDASELAKNISVGSWSEKHQATGPDVFARIAPALGDMFTRSNADSIELFGYAEHSHISTWVGSKGGLRLRWDQPVGRLEMTGKSHERSRSTWEGVPTRDFSNVSIPDVDAIIRKRLQWQGKKIEIPAGRYDTVAPSGCVSDLLIYMFWSSAARDAYEGQSVFAGKDGAKTRIGEKLSNHSVNLYSDASYKGLESIPFISATSSGPMSSVFDNGLAQTRTNWLTDGSLTALAQTRASARDTELSFTPIGDNLIMEVPGASGSLEDLVSGVKDGLLLTTLWYIRQVDPATLLLTGLTRDGVYRVKDGEVIGAVNNFRWNESPVDLLSRMKTVGTTQITQPREWADDMDRVAMPPVVFENFNMSTVSKAN
;
A
#
# COMPACT_ATOMS: atom_id res chain seq x y z
N MET A 1 24.63 21.98 -2.10
CA MET A 1 23.85 20.91 -2.78
C MET A 1 23.10 21.55 -3.95
N ILE A 2 23.11 20.97 -5.13
CA ILE A 2 22.42 21.46 -6.32
C ILE A 2 20.93 21.24 -6.09
N SER A 3 20.07 22.18 -6.54
CA SER A 3 18.60 21.96 -6.46
C SER A 3 18.17 20.80 -7.37
N PRO A 4 17.07 20.10 -7.07
CA PRO A 4 16.53 19.03 -7.92
C PRO A 4 16.34 19.48 -9.37
N GLN A 5 15.77 20.68 -9.56
CA GLN A 5 15.53 21.25 -10.88
C GLN A 5 16.84 21.50 -11.64
N GLU A 6 17.81 22.15 -11.00
CA GLU A 6 19.13 22.41 -11.61
C GLU A 6 19.85 21.09 -11.93
N LEU A 7 19.76 20.09 -11.05
CA LEU A 7 20.36 18.78 -11.30
C LEU A 7 19.73 18.11 -12.53
N ILE A 8 18.41 18.14 -12.65
CA ILE A 8 17.69 17.61 -13.81
C ILE A 8 18.11 18.32 -15.08
N GLU A 9 18.14 19.67 -15.09
CA GLU A 9 18.53 20.44 -16.27
C GLU A 9 19.98 20.15 -16.71
N ARG A 10 20.91 20.02 -15.77
CA ARG A 10 22.30 19.69 -16.08
C ARG A 10 22.46 18.27 -16.63
N ILE A 11 21.78 17.28 -16.02
CA ILE A 11 21.83 15.88 -16.47
C ILE A 11 21.21 15.76 -17.88
N THR A 12 20.03 16.32 -18.10
CA THR A 12 19.36 16.24 -19.40
C THR A 12 20.14 16.99 -20.50
N SER A 13 20.85 18.07 -20.16
CA SER A 13 21.74 18.81 -21.09
C SER A 13 23.02 18.06 -21.41
N ALA A 14 23.54 17.27 -20.48
CA ALA A 14 24.74 16.44 -20.68
C ALA A 14 24.45 15.16 -21.48
N ALA A 15 23.19 14.74 -21.58
CA ALA A 15 22.79 13.53 -22.30
C ALA A 15 22.83 13.73 -23.83
N ASN A 16 23.76 13.03 -24.48
CA ASN A 16 24.00 13.09 -25.94
C ASN A 16 23.33 11.92 -26.71
N TYR A 17 22.30 11.32 -26.17
CA TYR A 17 21.53 10.22 -26.76
C TYR A 17 20.05 10.63 -26.97
N HIS A 18 19.21 9.72 -27.46
CA HIS A 18 17.86 10.01 -27.94
C HIS A 18 17.01 10.81 -26.92
N ASP A 19 16.83 10.27 -25.72
CA ASP A 19 16.19 10.99 -24.61
C ASP A 19 16.74 10.55 -23.26
N CYS A 20 16.47 11.36 -22.23
CA CYS A 20 16.88 11.11 -20.85
C CYS A 20 15.74 11.55 -19.92
N ILE A 21 15.29 10.65 -19.06
CA ILE A 21 14.38 10.98 -17.97
C ILE A 21 15.16 10.94 -16.65
N VAL A 22 14.99 11.97 -15.85
CA VAL A 22 15.60 12.09 -14.52
C VAL A 22 14.50 12.20 -13.49
N ILE A 23 14.55 11.32 -12.48
CA ILE A 23 13.66 11.32 -11.34
C ILE A 23 14.48 11.67 -10.10
N VAL A 24 14.16 12.78 -9.45
CA VAL A 24 14.77 13.17 -8.16
C VAL A 24 13.70 13.09 -7.09
N ARG A 25 13.99 12.38 -6.01
CA ARG A 25 13.14 12.34 -4.81
C ARG A 25 13.91 12.90 -3.63
N GLU A 26 13.33 13.89 -2.94
CA GLU A 26 13.79 14.36 -1.65
C GLU A 26 12.79 13.91 -0.60
N LYS A 27 13.29 13.26 0.44
CA LYS A 27 12.49 12.81 1.58
C LYS A 27 13.07 13.37 2.86
N THR A 28 12.22 13.96 3.67
CA THR A 28 12.51 14.17 5.10
C THR A 28 11.56 13.31 5.91
N GLN A 29 12.03 12.76 7.03
CA GLN A 29 11.27 11.90 7.90
C GLN A 29 11.58 12.23 9.35
N ALA A 30 10.53 12.40 10.14
CA ALA A 30 10.60 12.52 11.59
C ALA A 30 9.96 11.28 12.22
N ASN A 31 10.53 10.80 13.34
CA ASN A 31 9.98 9.67 14.07
C ASN A 31 10.05 9.84 15.58
N LEU A 32 9.09 9.22 16.27
CA LEU A 32 9.11 8.93 17.69
C LEU A 32 8.95 7.43 17.87
N ARG A 33 9.79 6.79 18.69
CA ARG A 33 9.68 5.37 19.02
C ARG A 33 9.61 5.19 20.54
N TRP A 34 8.86 4.18 20.95
CA TRP A 34 8.74 3.83 22.36
C TRP A 34 8.74 2.31 22.58
N ALA A 35 9.22 1.94 23.74
CA ALA A 35 9.19 0.59 24.26
C ALA A 35 8.95 0.64 25.77
N ASN A 36 8.17 -0.32 26.28
CA ASN A 36 7.78 -0.36 27.69
C ASN A 36 7.25 0.99 28.20
N SER A 37 6.33 1.59 27.45
CA SER A 37 5.71 2.89 27.78
C SER A 37 6.73 4.01 28.05
N THR A 38 7.86 4.01 27.37
CA THR A 38 8.93 5.01 27.50
C THR A 38 9.48 5.36 26.11
N LEU A 39 9.67 6.64 25.83
CA LEU A 39 10.31 7.08 24.59
C LEU A 39 11.76 6.56 24.55
N THR A 40 12.10 5.90 23.45
CA THR A 40 13.43 5.33 23.24
C THR A 40 14.25 6.09 22.21
N THR A 41 13.61 6.59 21.16
CA THR A 41 14.29 7.27 20.06
C THR A 41 13.36 8.34 19.48
N ASN A 42 13.94 9.48 19.16
CA ASN A 42 13.39 10.45 18.23
C ASN A 42 14.47 10.85 17.25
N GLY A 43 14.11 11.21 16.05
CA GLY A 43 15.09 11.60 15.05
C GLY A 43 14.49 12.19 13.82
N VAL A 44 15.35 12.84 13.04
CA VAL A 44 15.03 13.33 11.69
C VAL A 44 16.04 12.74 10.73
N ILE A 45 15.55 12.25 9.61
CA ILE A 45 16.35 11.75 8.49
C ILE A 45 16.02 12.62 7.28
N ALA A 46 17.05 12.98 6.51
CA ALA A 46 16.91 13.61 5.21
C ALA A 46 17.71 12.80 4.20
N GLU A 47 17.08 12.47 3.10
CA GLU A 47 17.67 11.68 2.03
C GLU A 47 17.25 12.21 0.66
N ARG A 48 18.10 12.00 -0.33
CA ARG A 48 17.82 12.28 -1.73
C ARG A 48 18.13 11.03 -2.55
N SER A 49 17.28 10.71 -3.50
CA SER A 49 17.60 9.71 -4.54
C SER A 49 17.49 10.35 -5.91
N VAL A 50 18.37 9.93 -6.80
CA VAL A 50 18.44 10.39 -8.20
C VAL A 50 18.46 9.17 -9.09
N THR A 51 17.48 9.03 -9.97
CA THR A 51 17.46 7.99 -11.00
C THR A 51 17.58 8.66 -12.36
N VAL A 52 18.57 8.25 -13.15
CA VAL A 52 18.78 8.69 -14.52
C VAL A 52 18.46 7.53 -15.45
N ILE A 53 17.52 7.71 -16.36
CA ILE A 53 17.09 6.70 -17.32
C ILE A 53 17.46 7.19 -18.71
N ALA A 54 18.34 6.45 -19.38
CA ALA A 54 18.74 6.72 -20.75
C ALA A 54 17.87 5.94 -21.74
N PHE A 55 17.50 6.58 -22.83
CA PHE A 55 16.84 5.98 -23.98
C PHE A 55 17.74 6.13 -25.19
N VAL A 56 18.19 5.02 -25.76
CA VAL A 56 19.14 4.98 -26.86
C VAL A 56 18.61 4.16 -28.01
N GLU A 57 18.89 4.62 -29.24
CA GLU A 57 18.61 3.83 -30.43
C GLU A 57 19.64 2.70 -30.55
N VAL A 58 19.15 1.50 -30.81
CA VAL A 58 19.94 0.28 -31.03
C VAL A 58 19.40 -0.45 -32.27
N GLU A 59 20.12 -1.44 -32.74
CA GLU A 59 19.61 -2.29 -33.81
C GLU A 59 18.29 -2.96 -33.37
N GLY A 60 17.24 -2.79 -34.15
CA GLY A 60 15.89 -3.30 -33.88
C GLY A 60 14.96 -2.35 -33.15
N GLY A 61 15.40 -1.22 -32.59
CA GLY A 61 14.51 -0.24 -31.94
C GLY A 61 15.14 0.60 -30.84
N MET A 62 14.38 0.84 -29.78
CA MET A 62 14.82 1.63 -28.63
C MET A 62 15.23 0.74 -27.47
N ALA A 63 16.35 1.06 -26.83
CA ALA A 63 16.77 0.48 -25.57
C ALA A 63 16.59 1.48 -24.42
N SER A 64 16.38 0.99 -23.20
CA SER A 64 16.38 1.79 -21.98
C SER A 64 17.29 1.20 -20.92
N GLY A 65 17.90 2.06 -20.11
CA GLY A 65 18.70 1.64 -18.97
C GLY A 65 18.77 2.72 -17.92
N GLY A 66 18.71 2.31 -16.65
CA GLY A 66 18.65 3.23 -15.52
C GLY A 66 19.81 3.06 -14.55
N VAL A 67 20.20 4.16 -13.93
CA VAL A 67 21.17 4.21 -12.82
C VAL A 67 20.56 5.02 -11.69
N SER A 68 20.59 4.45 -10.49
CA SER A 68 20.13 5.15 -9.27
C SER A 68 21.30 5.44 -8.34
N ARG A 69 21.28 6.62 -7.72
CA ARG A 69 22.25 7.09 -6.73
C ARG A 69 21.53 7.73 -5.56
N THR A 70 22.16 7.71 -4.39
CA THR A 70 21.63 8.39 -3.20
C THR A 70 21.66 9.91 -3.38
N ASP A 71 22.70 10.44 -4.01
CA ASP A 71 22.83 11.83 -4.44
C ASP A 71 23.78 11.89 -5.64
N VAL A 72 23.82 13.00 -6.36
CA VAL A 72 24.73 13.23 -7.48
C VAL A 72 25.34 14.61 -7.33
N ALA A 73 26.66 14.67 -7.12
CA ALA A 73 27.39 15.93 -7.10
C ALA A 73 27.63 16.47 -8.53
N ALA A 74 27.89 17.76 -8.64
CA ALA A 74 28.07 18.43 -9.94
C ALA A 74 29.14 17.78 -10.82
N HIS A 75 30.22 17.26 -10.23
CA HIS A 75 31.34 16.63 -10.93
C HIS A 75 31.05 15.17 -11.34
N GLU A 76 29.99 14.56 -10.83
CA GLU A 76 29.57 13.18 -11.13
C GLU A 76 28.58 13.09 -12.28
N ILE A 77 27.99 14.22 -12.70
CA ILE A 77 26.90 14.26 -13.70
C ILE A 77 27.28 13.53 -14.99
N GLU A 78 28.47 13.82 -15.55
CA GLU A 78 28.92 13.19 -16.80
C GLU A 78 29.09 11.67 -16.64
N SER A 79 29.58 11.22 -15.48
CA SER A 79 29.76 9.80 -15.17
C SER A 79 28.44 9.08 -15.10
N VAL A 80 27.47 9.64 -14.36
CA VAL A 80 26.12 9.02 -14.20
C VAL A 80 25.37 8.98 -15.53
N VAL A 81 25.45 10.03 -16.36
CA VAL A 81 24.86 10.06 -17.70
C VAL A 81 25.45 8.96 -18.59
N LYS A 82 26.79 8.81 -18.57
CA LYS A 82 27.48 7.77 -19.34
C LYS A 82 27.17 6.37 -18.84
N GLU A 83 27.07 6.17 -17.53
CA GLU A 83 26.68 4.89 -16.94
C GLU A 83 25.27 4.49 -17.36
N ALA A 84 24.30 5.42 -17.36
CA ALA A 84 22.94 5.17 -17.81
C ALA A 84 22.89 4.81 -19.30
N GLU A 85 23.69 5.51 -20.14
CA GLU A 85 23.83 5.19 -21.56
C GLU A 85 24.39 3.77 -21.78
N LEU A 86 25.45 3.41 -21.06
CA LEU A 86 26.05 2.07 -21.14
C LEU A 86 25.08 0.99 -20.68
N ALA A 87 24.31 1.24 -19.60
CA ALA A 87 23.28 0.31 -19.14
C ALA A 87 22.20 0.10 -20.21
N ALA A 88 21.74 1.17 -20.86
CA ALA A 88 20.76 1.07 -21.94
C ALA A 88 21.30 0.29 -23.14
N ARG A 89 22.50 0.61 -23.61
CA ARG A 89 23.13 -0.11 -24.74
C ARG A 89 23.37 -1.59 -24.41
N GLY A 90 23.75 -1.88 -23.18
CA GLY A 90 23.98 -3.27 -22.72
C GLY A 90 22.71 -4.09 -22.57
N ALA A 91 21.57 -3.43 -22.31
CA ALA A 91 20.27 -4.11 -22.19
C ALA A 91 19.69 -4.55 -23.55
N GLY A 92 20.10 -3.93 -24.65
CA GLY A 92 19.53 -4.19 -25.99
C GLY A 92 18.11 -3.63 -26.16
N GLN A 93 17.42 -4.06 -27.21
CA GLN A 93 16.06 -3.60 -27.51
C GLN A 93 15.09 -3.86 -26.33
N ALA A 94 14.43 -2.81 -25.90
CA ALA A 94 13.45 -2.89 -24.80
C ALA A 94 12.11 -3.47 -25.34
N PRO A 95 11.58 -4.53 -24.71
CA PRO A 95 10.29 -5.12 -25.15
C PRO A 95 9.11 -4.19 -24.91
N ASP A 96 9.23 -3.26 -23.96
CA ASP A 96 8.21 -2.29 -23.60
C ASP A 96 8.38 -0.93 -24.30
N ALA A 97 9.28 -0.84 -25.30
CA ALA A 97 9.54 0.39 -26.04
C ALA A 97 8.23 1.03 -26.57
N SER A 98 8.07 2.29 -26.27
CA SER A 98 6.90 3.10 -26.64
C SER A 98 7.35 4.56 -26.82
N GLU A 99 6.55 5.37 -27.52
CA GLU A 99 6.83 6.80 -27.67
C GLU A 99 6.89 7.49 -26.31
N LEU A 100 7.94 8.29 -26.07
CA LEU A 100 8.09 9.03 -24.81
C LEU A 100 7.15 10.22 -24.73
N ALA A 101 6.60 10.47 -23.56
CA ALA A 101 5.80 11.66 -23.29
C ALA A 101 6.68 12.92 -23.39
N LYS A 102 6.16 14.00 -23.97
CA LYS A 102 6.89 15.23 -24.22
C LYS A 102 6.06 16.46 -23.83
N ASN A 103 6.76 17.53 -23.39
CA ASN A 103 6.16 18.85 -23.13
C ASN A 103 4.99 18.82 -22.14
N ILE A 104 5.07 17.99 -21.09
CA ILE A 104 4.07 17.92 -20.04
C ILE A 104 4.61 18.61 -18.79
N SER A 105 3.78 19.46 -18.19
CA SER A 105 4.06 20.12 -16.92
C SER A 105 2.94 19.84 -15.92
N VAL A 106 3.28 19.40 -14.72
CA VAL A 106 2.36 19.13 -13.62
C VAL A 106 2.97 19.61 -12.31
N GLY A 107 2.16 20.27 -11.49
CA GLY A 107 2.58 20.80 -10.20
C GLY A 107 3.46 22.03 -10.28
N SER A 108 3.93 22.47 -9.12
CA SER A 108 4.75 23.70 -8.98
C SER A 108 6.24 23.36 -9.09
N TRP A 109 6.74 23.25 -10.32
CA TRP A 109 8.12 22.83 -10.62
C TRP A 109 9.19 23.54 -9.81
N SER A 110 9.05 24.86 -9.63
CA SER A 110 10.05 25.70 -8.96
C SER A 110 10.00 25.69 -7.43
N GLU A 111 8.96 25.09 -6.84
CA GLU A 111 8.85 25.03 -5.38
C GLU A 111 9.92 24.11 -4.76
N LYS A 112 10.36 24.50 -3.57
CA LYS A 112 11.32 23.71 -2.80
C LYS A 112 10.62 22.56 -2.09
N HIS A 113 11.41 21.53 -1.75
CA HIS A 113 10.98 20.47 -0.85
C HIS A 113 10.45 21.07 0.47
N GLN A 114 9.30 20.58 0.93
CA GLN A 114 8.76 20.88 2.26
C GLN A 114 9.29 19.84 3.24
N ALA A 115 10.11 20.31 4.20
CA ALA A 115 10.67 19.41 5.18
C ALA A 115 9.68 19.16 6.33
N THR A 116 9.72 17.95 6.88
CA THR A 116 9.08 17.63 8.17
C THR A 116 10.12 17.58 9.28
N GLY A 117 9.67 17.80 10.51
CA GLY A 117 10.48 17.77 11.74
C GLY A 117 9.67 17.28 12.95
N PRO A 118 10.29 17.23 14.14
CA PRO A 118 9.64 16.74 15.37
C PRO A 118 8.38 17.51 15.76
N ASP A 119 8.24 18.75 15.32
CA ASP A 119 7.08 19.61 15.62
C ASP A 119 5.76 19.03 15.08
N VAL A 120 5.81 18.15 14.10
CA VAL A 120 4.62 17.43 13.57
C VAL A 120 3.93 16.62 14.65
N PHE A 121 4.66 16.15 15.66
CA PHE A 121 4.14 15.35 16.78
C PHE A 121 3.63 16.19 17.95
N ALA A 122 3.79 17.53 17.94
CA ALA A 122 3.40 18.39 19.05
C ALA A 122 1.94 18.20 19.47
N ARG A 123 1.08 17.88 18.52
CA ARG A 123 -0.36 17.64 18.75
C ARG A 123 -0.64 16.38 19.56
N ILE A 124 0.13 15.31 19.37
CA ILE A 124 -0.11 14.01 20.02
C ILE A 124 0.81 13.77 21.24
N ALA A 125 1.95 14.43 21.33
CA ALA A 125 2.97 14.15 22.33
C ALA A 125 2.48 14.27 23.79
N PRO A 126 1.72 15.30 24.19
CA PRO A 126 1.20 15.38 25.56
C PRO A 126 0.29 14.19 25.92
N ALA A 127 -0.70 13.90 25.06
CA ALA A 127 -1.63 12.79 25.27
C ALA A 127 -0.94 11.42 25.26
N LEU A 128 0.14 11.25 24.47
CA LEU A 128 0.96 10.05 24.48
C LEU A 128 1.71 9.89 25.81
N GLY A 129 2.26 10.97 26.39
CA GLY A 129 2.87 10.97 27.71
C GLY A 129 1.88 10.58 28.81
N ASP A 130 0.66 11.11 28.75
CA ASP A 130 -0.42 10.76 29.68
C ASP A 130 -0.82 9.27 29.52
N MET A 131 -0.90 8.76 28.30
CA MET A 131 -1.17 7.36 28.02
C MET A 131 -0.07 6.46 28.61
N PHE A 132 1.20 6.81 28.48
CA PHE A 132 2.32 6.06 29.09
C PHE A 132 2.20 6.01 30.62
N THR A 133 1.89 7.15 31.23
CA THR A 133 1.74 7.24 32.70
C THR A 133 0.62 6.34 33.21
N ARG A 134 -0.57 6.39 32.56
CA ARG A 134 -1.69 5.51 32.92
C ARG A 134 -1.39 4.04 32.67
N SER A 135 -0.76 3.72 31.55
CA SER A 135 -0.44 2.34 31.18
C SER A 135 0.57 1.71 32.14
N ASN A 136 1.58 2.46 32.59
CA ASN A 136 2.51 1.99 33.61
C ASN A 136 1.80 1.71 34.95
N ALA A 137 0.86 2.55 35.36
CA ALA A 137 0.08 2.34 36.58
C ALA A 137 -0.80 1.05 36.49
N ASP A 138 -1.29 0.74 35.30
CA ASP A 138 -2.16 -0.41 35.04
C ASP A 138 -1.39 -1.67 34.60
N SER A 139 -0.06 -1.66 34.66
CA SER A 139 0.81 -2.76 34.20
C SER A 139 0.58 -3.15 32.74
N ILE A 140 0.34 -2.16 31.89
CA ILE A 140 0.27 -2.29 30.43
C ILE A 140 1.57 -1.76 29.82
N GLU A 141 2.26 -2.59 29.08
CA GLU A 141 3.46 -2.22 28.35
C GLU A 141 3.07 -1.77 26.95
N LEU A 142 3.44 -0.55 26.57
CA LEU A 142 3.20 0.00 25.23
C LEU A 142 4.49 -0.02 24.41
N PHE A 143 4.35 -0.49 23.16
CA PHE A 143 5.40 -0.50 22.14
C PHE A 143 4.85 0.16 20.89
N GLY A 144 5.69 0.82 20.11
CA GLY A 144 5.26 1.38 18.86
C GLY A 144 6.09 2.57 18.40
N TYR A 145 5.53 3.26 17.43
CA TYR A 145 6.13 4.46 16.86
C TYR A 145 5.09 5.37 16.21
N ALA A 146 5.45 6.63 16.09
CA ALA A 146 4.82 7.59 15.21
C ALA A 146 5.87 8.04 14.19
N GLU A 147 5.51 8.07 12.92
CA GLU A 147 6.39 8.45 11.83
C GLU A 147 5.66 9.42 10.90
N HIS A 148 6.38 10.41 10.41
CA HIS A 148 5.91 11.32 9.39
C HIS A 148 7.02 11.55 8.38
N SER A 149 6.70 11.42 7.11
CA SER A 149 7.58 11.74 6.00
C SER A 149 6.94 12.77 5.09
N HIS A 150 7.76 13.63 4.52
CA HIS A 150 7.40 14.46 3.39
C HIS A 150 8.30 14.12 2.21
N ILE A 151 7.70 13.68 1.11
CA ILE A 151 8.40 13.21 -0.09
C ILE A 151 8.05 14.16 -1.22
N SER A 152 9.07 14.82 -1.80
CA SER A 152 8.92 15.61 -3.03
C SER A 152 9.56 14.85 -4.18
N THR A 153 8.81 14.64 -5.24
CA THR A 153 9.27 13.96 -6.47
C THR A 153 9.28 14.95 -7.62
N TRP A 154 10.43 15.07 -8.30
CA TRP A 154 10.56 15.78 -9.56
C TRP A 154 10.87 14.80 -10.68
N VAL A 155 10.18 14.94 -11.80
CA VAL A 155 10.47 14.16 -13.02
C VAL A 155 10.69 15.16 -14.15
N GLY A 156 11.88 15.11 -14.75
CA GLY A 156 12.20 15.91 -15.90
C GLY A 156 12.83 15.10 -17.03
N SER A 157 12.65 15.53 -18.26
CA SER A 157 13.27 14.86 -19.41
C SER A 157 13.86 15.84 -20.41
N LYS A 158 14.71 15.34 -21.30
CA LYS A 158 15.19 16.06 -22.47
C LYS A 158 14.01 16.43 -23.40
N GLY A 159 12.98 15.57 -23.45
CA GLY A 159 11.73 15.80 -24.18
C GLY A 159 10.79 16.82 -23.55
N GLY A 160 11.17 17.50 -22.46
CA GLY A 160 10.39 18.62 -21.89
C GLY A 160 9.39 18.25 -20.80
N LEU A 161 9.54 17.09 -20.14
CA LEU A 161 8.78 16.81 -18.91
C LEU A 161 9.27 17.72 -17.78
N ARG A 162 8.33 18.34 -17.06
CA ARG A 162 8.57 19.12 -15.83
C ARG A 162 7.44 18.85 -14.84
N LEU A 163 7.57 17.73 -14.11
CA LEU A 163 6.53 17.22 -13.22
C LEU A 163 7.01 17.28 -11.78
N ARG A 164 6.14 17.66 -10.87
CA ARG A 164 6.41 17.67 -9.45
C ARG A 164 5.19 17.24 -8.64
N TRP A 165 5.45 16.48 -7.59
CA TRP A 165 4.45 16.07 -6.61
C TRP A 165 5.02 16.05 -5.21
N ASP A 166 4.22 16.45 -4.23
CA ASP A 166 4.55 16.40 -2.81
C ASP A 166 3.60 15.45 -2.10
N GLN A 167 4.16 14.47 -1.41
CA GLN A 167 3.42 13.45 -0.70
C GLN A 167 3.75 13.49 0.80
N PRO A 168 2.87 14.04 1.66
CA PRO A 168 2.94 13.83 3.09
C PRO A 168 2.43 12.42 3.43
N VAL A 169 3.19 11.69 4.23
CA VAL A 169 2.87 10.32 4.68
C VAL A 169 3.13 10.25 6.16
N GLY A 170 2.20 9.71 6.93
CA GLY A 170 2.39 9.53 8.35
C GLY A 170 1.56 8.37 8.89
N ARG A 171 2.00 7.81 10.01
CA ARG A 171 1.30 6.76 10.72
C ARG A 171 1.65 6.75 12.21
N LEU A 172 0.73 6.27 13.00
CA LEU A 172 0.95 5.88 14.37
C LEU A 172 0.64 4.40 14.51
N GLU A 173 1.57 3.65 15.09
CA GLU A 173 1.35 2.25 15.43
C GLU A 173 1.57 2.03 16.92
N MET A 174 0.63 1.32 17.55
CA MET A 174 0.63 1.02 18.97
C MET A 174 0.37 -0.45 19.21
N THR A 175 1.29 -1.11 19.91
CA THR A 175 1.06 -2.45 20.46
C THR A 175 0.96 -2.33 21.97
N GLY A 176 -0.14 -2.81 22.54
CA GLY A 176 -0.31 -2.93 23.98
C GLY A 176 -0.14 -4.39 24.43
N LYS A 177 0.64 -4.59 25.51
CA LYS A 177 0.82 -5.89 26.14
C LYS A 177 0.54 -5.82 27.63
N SER A 178 0.00 -6.89 28.20
CA SER A 178 -0.28 -6.98 29.63
C SER A 178 -0.17 -8.42 30.14
N HIS A 179 -0.26 -8.60 31.48
CA HIS A 179 -0.21 -9.93 32.13
C HIS A 179 1.04 -10.72 31.69
N GLU A 180 2.21 -10.14 31.94
CA GLU A 180 3.50 -10.75 31.55
C GLU A 180 3.57 -11.05 30.05
N ARG A 181 2.98 -10.16 29.23
CA ARG A 181 2.91 -10.27 27.74
C ARG A 181 2.08 -11.44 27.21
N SER A 182 1.30 -12.10 28.07
CA SER A 182 0.39 -13.16 27.63
C SER A 182 -0.85 -12.63 26.90
N ARG A 183 -1.07 -11.31 26.94
CA ARG A 183 -2.08 -10.59 26.15
C ARG A 183 -1.38 -9.56 25.29
N SER A 184 -1.78 -9.47 24.02
CA SER A 184 -1.22 -8.53 23.06
C SER A 184 -2.32 -8.03 22.12
N THR A 185 -2.28 -6.76 21.78
CA THR A 185 -3.14 -6.17 20.77
C THR A 185 -2.42 -5.05 20.04
N TRP A 186 -2.86 -4.75 18.83
CA TRP A 186 -2.28 -3.73 17.97
C TRP A 186 -3.37 -2.81 17.43
N GLU A 187 -3.01 -1.53 17.26
CA GLU A 187 -3.81 -0.53 16.56
C GLU A 187 -2.91 0.35 15.71
N GLY A 188 -3.35 0.66 14.48
CA GLY A 188 -2.66 1.53 13.54
C GLY A 188 -3.57 2.63 13.03
N VAL A 189 -3.04 3.87 12.97
CA VAL A 189 -3.77 5.03 12.47
C VAL A 189 -2.96 5.70 11.37
N PRO A 190 -3.43 5.69 10.10
CA PRO A 190 -2.79 6.42 9.02
C PRO A 190 -3.10 7.92 9.15
N THR A 191 -2.14 8.76 8.83
CA THR A 191 -2.30 10.20 8.93
C THR A 191 -1.45 10.94 7.91
N ARG A 192 -1.74 12.24 7.72
CA ARG A 192 -0.86 13.14 6.95
C ARG A 192 -0.13 14.15 7.81
N ASP A 193 -0.67 14.46 9.00
CA ASP A 193 -0.19 15.55 9.85
C ASP A 193 -0.56 15.37 11.31
N PHE A 194 -1.00 14.19 11.70
CA PHE A 194 -1.52 13.83 13.02
C PHE A 194 -2.78 14.61 13.47
N SER A 195 -3.42 15.36 12.58
CA SER A 195 -4.65 16.10 12.95
C SER A 195 -5.85 15.20 13.22
N ASN A 196 -5.87 14.01 12.61
CA ASN A 196 -6.91 13.00 12.78
C ASN A 196 -6.58 11.94 13.84
N VAL A 197 -5.42 12.02 14.51
CA VAL A 197 -4.97 11.02 15.49
C VAL A 197 -5.44 11.38 16.88
N SER A 198 -6.31 10.55 17.45
CA SER A 198 -6.78 10.64 18.85
C SER A 198 -6.10 9.57 19.69
N ILE A 199 -5.11 9.96 20.49
CA ILE A 199 -4.45 9.05 21.44
C ILE A 199 -5.43 8.46 22.48
N PRO A 200 -6.41 9.22 23.01
CA PRO A 200 -7.43 8.64 23.89
C PRO A 200 -8.23 7.51 23.25
N ASP A 201 -8.58 7.61 21.95
CA ASP A 201 -9.32 6.57 21.26
C ASP A 201 -8.45 5.32 21.05
N VAL A 202 -7.17 5.50 20.68
CA VAL A 202 -6.20 4.40 20.58
C VAL A 202 -6.04 3.70 21.94
N ASP A 203 -5.92 4.44 23.04
CA ASP A 203 -5.85 3.90 24.41
C ASP A 203 -7.11 3.07 24.75
N ALA A 204 -8.28 3.61 24.44
CA ALA A 204 -9.55 2.93 24.69
C ALA A 204 -9.66 1.60 23.92
N ILE A 205 -9.27 1.58 22.63
CA ILE A 205 -9.24 0.37 21.79
C ILE A 205 -8.26 -0.66 22.36
N ILE A 206 -7.04 -0.26 22.68
CA ILE A 206 -6.01 -1.14 23.26
C ILE A 206 -6.52 -1.78 24.56
N ARG A 207 -7.05 -0.98 25.48
CA ARG A 207 -7.58 -1.47 26.77
C ARG A 207 -8.77 -2.40 26.59
N LYS A 208 -9.72 -2.06 25.75
CA LYS A 208 -10.89 -2.88 25.42
C LYS A 208 -10.46 -4.26 24.91
N ARG A 209 -9.53 -4.30 23.95
CA ARG A 209 -9.05 -5.56 23.36
C ARG A 209 -8.22 -6.39 24.35
N LEU A 210 -7.37 -5.78 25.19
CA LEU A 210 -6.66 -6.48 26.26
C LEU A 210 -7.62 -7.06 27.32
N GLN A 211 -8.72 -6.36 27.60
CA GLN A 211 -9.75 -6.86 28.51
C GLN A 211 -10.47 -8.08 27.94
N TRP A 212 -10.82 -8.08 26.63
CA TRP A 212 -11.40 -9.25 25.97
C TRP A 212 -10.53 -10.49 26.07
N GLN A 213 -9.20 -10.34 26.15
CA GLN A 213 -8.25 -11.44 26.30
C GLN A 213 -8.18 -12.01 27.72
N GLY A 214 -8.95 -11.47 28.66
CA GLY A 214 -9.12 -12.03 30.01
C GLY A 214 -9.72 -13.42 30.03
N LYS A 215 -10.54 -13.75 29.04
CA LYS A 215 -11.11 -15.09 28.84
C LYS A 215 -10.52 -15.70 27.58
N LYS A 216 -9.82 -16.83 27.72
CA LYS A 216 -9.29 -17.61 26.60
C LYS A 216 -10.25 -18.77 26.29
N ILE A 217 -10.52 -18.97 25.03
CA ILE A 217 -11.43 -20.00 24.50
C ILE A 217 -10.64 -20.75 23.41
N GLU A 218 -10.35 -22.01 23.62
CA GLU A 218 -9.73 -22.82 22.59
C GLU A 218 -10.80 -23.35 21.62
N ILE A 219 -10.58 -23.14 20.33
CA ILE A 219 -11.43 -23.67 19.27
C ILE A 219 -10.56 -24.39 18.22
N PRO A 220 -11.12 -25.42 17.54
CA PRO A 220 -10.37 -26.14 16.51
C PRO A 220 -10.13 -25.27 15.27
N ALA A 221 -9.19 -25.70 14.42
CA ALA A 221 -9.12 -25.22 13.05
C ALA A 221 -10.43 -25.55 12.32
N GLY A 222 -10.82 -24.69 11.38
CA GLY A 222 -12.08 -24.83 10.67
C GLY A 222 -12.46 -23.58 9.89
N ARG A 223 -13.69 -23.57 9.38
CA ARG A 223 -14.27 -22.43 8.68
C ARG A 223 -15.23 -21.68 9.58
N TYR A 224 -15.08 -20.37 9.66
CA TYR A 224 -15.86 -19.52 10.56
C TYR A 224 -16.33 -18.26 9.83
N ASP A 225 -17.55 -17.83 10.10
CA ASP A 225 -17.96 -16.47 9.76
C ASP A 225 -17.03 -15.52 10.50
N THR A 226 -16.39 -14.62 9.76
CA THR A 226 -15.30 -13.82 10.32
C THR A 226 -15.46 -12.36 9.98
N VAL A 227 -15.53 -11.53 11.02
CA VAL A 227 -15.49 -10.07 10.89
C VAL A 227 -14.03 -9.64 10.68
N ALA A 228 -13.75 -9.11 9.51
CA ALA A 228 -12.47 -8.53 9.14
C ALA A 228 -12.54 -7.00 9.24
N PRO A 229 -11.76 -6.35 10.11
CA PRO A 229 -11.61 -4.89 10.09
C PRO A 229 -11.08 -4.40 8.75
N SER A 230 -11.29 -3.12 8.46
CA SER A 230 -10.85 -2.49 7.20
C SER A 230 -9.36 -2.72 6.90
N GLY A 231 -8.50 -2.75 7.94
CA GLY A 231 -7.07 -3.07 7.78
C GLY A 231 -6.80 -4.50 7.29
N CYS A 232 -7.57 -5.49 7.76
CA CYS A 232 -7.46 -6.87 7.26
C CYS A 232 -7.97 -7.00 5.82
N VAL A 233 -9.07 -6.31 5.49
CA VAL A 233 -9.60 -6.26 4.12
C VAL A 233 -8.57 -5.62 3.19
N SER A 234 -7.91 -4.54 3.63
CA SER A 234 -6.87 -3.87 2.85
C SER A 234 -5.68 -4.78 2.57
N ASP A 235 -5.17 -5.51 3.57
CA ASP A 235 -4.04 -6.43 3.37
C ASP A 235 -4.33 -7.50 2.31
N LEU A 236 -5.55 -8.02 2.28
CA LEU A 236 -5.97 -9.01 1.29
C LEU A 236 -6.14 -8.41 -0.11
N LEU A 237 -6.79 -7.25 -0.23
CA LEU A 237 -7.08 -6.63 -1.52
C LEU A 237 -5.88 -5.95 -2.16
N ILE A 238 -4.94 -5.43 -1.37
CA ILE A 238 -3.66 -4.93 -1.88
C ILE A 238 -2.89 -6.07 -2.55
N TYR A 239 -2.82 -7.24 -1.93
CA TYR A 239 -2.15 -8.39 -2.55
C TYR A 239 -2.83 -8.81 -3.87
N MET A 240 -4.17 -8.83 -3.89
CA MET A 240 -4.93 -9.07 -5.11
C MET A 240 -4.62 -8.02 -6.19
N PHE A 241 -4.55 -6.76 -5.83
CA PHE A 241 -4.22 -5.66 -6.72
C PHE A 241 -2.82 -5.81 -7.32
N TRP A 242 -1.81 -6.16 -6.54
CA TRP A 242 -0.45 -6.43 -7.03
C TRP A 242 -0.32 -7.68 -7.90
N SER A 243 -1.32 -8.55 -7.87
CA SER A 243 -1.39 -9.75 -8.73
C SER A 243 -2.18 -9.51 -10.02
N SER A 244 -2.56 -8.25 -10.33
CA SER A 244 -3.49 -7.90 -11.40
C SER A 244 -2.81 -7.57 -12.74
N ALA A 245 -1.55 -7.95 -12.98
CA ALA A 245 -0.89 -7.75 -14.26
C ALA A 245 -1.68 -8.43 -15.38
N ALA A 246 -2.11 -7.67 -16.37
CA ALA A 246 -2.94 -8.19 -17.46
C ALA A 246 -2.18 -9.16 -18.36
N ARG A 247 -0.88 -8.94 -18.54
CA ARG A 247 -0.03 -9.85 -19.31
C ARG A 247 0.02 -11.24 -18.66
N ASP A 248 0.23 -11.31 -17.33
CA ASP A 248 0.26 -12.59 -16.61
C ASP A 248 -1.09 -13.32 -16.73
N ALA A 249 -2.20 -12.57 -16.69
CA ALA A 249 -3.54 -13.12 -16.90
C ALA A 249 -3.71 -13.67 -18.32
N TYR A 250 -3.28 -12.89 -19.32
CA TYR A 250 -3.37 -13.23 -20.74
C TYR A 250 -2.54 -14.49 -21.07
N GLU A 251 -1.38 -14.65 -20.44
CA GLU A 251 -0.48 -15.80 -20.59
C GLU A 251 -0.89 -17.02 -19.71
N GLY A 252 -1.98 -16.92 -18.95
CA GLY A 252 -2.49 -18.03 -18.13
C GLY A 252 -1.75 -18.22 -16.79
N GLN A 253 -1.00 -17.22 -16.34
CA GLN A 253 -0.10 -17.32 -15.17
C GLN A 253 -0.67 -16.74 -13.87
N SER A 254 -1.87 -16.18 -13.87
CA SER A 254 -2.48 -15.58 -12.68
C SER A 254 -3.92 -16.03 -12.47
N VAL A 255 -4.46 -15.73 -11.28
CA VAL A 255 -5.87 -15.97 -10.92
C VAL A 255 -6.86 -15.26 -11.87
N PHE A 256 -6.41 -14.25 -12.59
CA PHE A 256 -7.21 -13.50 -13.55
C PHE A 256 -7.14 -14.06 -14.97
N ALA A 257 -6.46 -15.19 -15.16
CA ALA A 257 -6.45 -15.92 -16.41
C ALA A 257 -7.86 -16.40 -16.78
N GLY A 258 -8.23 -16.24 -18.04
CA GLY A 258 -9.53 -16.64 -18.53
C GLY A 258 -9.73 -18.15 -18.58
N LYS A 259 -10.99 -18.57 -18.71
CA LYS A 259 -11.41 -19.96 -18.86
C LYS A 259 -12.20 -20.10 -20.17
N ASP A 260 -12.38 -21.32 -20.62
CA ASP A 260 -13.24 -21.66 -21.76
C ASP A 260 -12.93 -20.86 -23.04
N GLY A 261 -11.64 -20.59 -23.30
CA GLY A 261 -11.17 -19.87 -24.48
C GLY A 261 -11.03 -18.36 -24.31
N ALA A 262 -11.51 -17.77 -23.23
CA ALA A 262 -11.21 -16.39 -22.89
C ALA A 262 -9.75 -16.24 -22.42
N LYS A 263 -9.12 -15.10 -22.73
CA LYS A 263 -7.74 -14.82 -22.33
C LYS A 263 -7.63 -14.32 -20.89
N THR A 264 -8.61 -13.56 -20.45
CA THR A 264 -8.67 -12.99 -19.09
C THR A 264 -10.08 -13.14 -18.53
N ARG A 265 -10.21 -12.92 -17.21
CA ARG A 265 -11.53 -12.91 -16.53
C ARG A 265 -12.21 -11.54 -16.58
N ILE A 266 -11.74 -10.58 -17.39
CA ILE A 266 -12.44 -9.29 -17.56
C ILE A 266 -13.88 -9.56 -18.05
N GLY A 267 -14.84 -8.93 -17.36
CA GLY A 267 -16.29 -9.14 -17.53
C GLY A 267 -16.89 -10.16 -16.57
N GLU A 268 -16.07 -10.96 -15.86
CA GLU A 268 -16.57 -11.94 -14.90
C GLU A 268 -17.05 -11.27 -13.61
N LYS A 269 -18.19 -11.71 -13.08
CA LYS A 269 -18.74 -11.31 -11.79
C LYS A 269 -17.97 -12.00 -10.67
N LEU A 270 -17.20 -11.26 -9.87
CA LEU A 270 -16.40 -11.80 -8.76
C LEU A 270 -17.12 -11.64 -7.41
N SER A 271 -18.09 -10.75 -7.32
CA SER A 271 -18.86 -10.52 -6.08
C SER A 271 -20.35 -10.41 -6.37
N ASN A 272 -21.18 -10.93 -5.44
CA ASN A 272 -22.62 -10.74 -5.47
C ASN A 272 -23.05 -9.36 -4.95
N HIS A 273 -22.17 -8.67 -4.23
CA HIS A 273 -22.35 -7.26 -3.85
C HIS A 273 -21.90 -6.34 -4.99
N SER A 274 -22.49 -5.15 -5.06
CA SER A 274 -22.12 -4.10 -6.02
C SER A 274 -20.77 -3.44 -5.65
N VAL A 275 -19.71 -4.25 -5.61
CA VAL A 275 -18.37 -3.78 -5.26
C VAL A 275 -17.80 -2.91 -6.37
N ASN A 276 -17.38 -1.69 -6.00
CA ASN A 276 -16.53 -0.85 -6.82
C ASN A 276 -15.14 -0.81 -6.18
N LEU A 277 -14.15 -1.36 -6.86
CA LEU A 277 -12.74 -1.28 -6.48
C LEU A 277 -12.01 -0.44 -7.51
N TYR A 278 -11.32 0.60 -7.09
CA TYR A 278 -10.68 1.52 -8.02
C TYR A 278 -9.46 2.21 -7.40
N SER A 279 -8.63 2.81 -8.26
CA SER A 279 -7.60 3.77 -7.91
C SER A 279 -7.97 5.14 -8.45
N ASP A 280 -7.74 6.22 -7.69
CA ASP A 280 -8.01 7.58 -8.08
C ASP A 280 -7.03 8.54 -7.37
N ALA A 281 -6.09 9.08 -8.12
CA ALA A 281 -5.06 9.97 -7.58
C ALA A 281 -5.62 11.24 -6.92
N SER A 282 -6.89 11.59 -7.19
CA SER A 282 -7.59 12.75 -6.62
C SER A 282 -8.52 12.42 -5.46
N TYR A 283 -8.60 11.15 -5.03
CA TYR A 283 -9.50 10.77 -3.94
C TYR A 283 -9.15 11.49 -2.65
N LYS A 284 -10.13 12.21 -2.10
CA LYS A 284 -9.94 13.07 -0.91
C LYS A 284 -9.42 12.27 0.29
N GLY A 285 -8.26 12.67 0.79
CA GLY A 285 -7.57 12.02 1.91
C GLY A 285 -6.62 10.89 1.50
N LEU A 286 -6.68 10.43 0.23
CA LEU A 286 -5.78 9.47 -0.38
C LEU A 286 -5.13 10.01 -1.67
N GLU A 287 -5.03 11.35 -1.80
CA GLU A 287 -4.39 11.93 -2.96
C GLU A 287 -2.99 11.35 -3.13
N SER A 288 -2.66 10.95 -4.34
CA SER A 288 -1.38 10.35 -4.71
C SER A 288 -0.81 11.01 -5.97
N ILE A 289 0.39 10.61 -6.35
CA ILE A 289 1.06 11.15 -7.53
C ILE A 289 0.16 11.00 -8.78
N PRO A 290 -0.15 12.11 -9.50
CA PRO A 290 -1.11 12.07 -10.62
C PRO A 290 -0.47 11.72 -11.97
N PHE A 291 0.77 11.26 -11.98
CA PHE A 291 1.52 10.88 -13.17
C PHE A 291 2.41 9.66 -12.91
N ILE A 292 2.71 8.92 -13.94
CA ILE A 292 3.60 7.75 -13.84
C ILE A 292 5.03 8.22 -13.58
N SER A 293 5.68 7.61 -12.58
CA SER A 293 7.07 7.87 -12.19
C SER A 293 7.79 6.55 -11.90
N ALA A 294 8.01 5.76 -12.94
CA ALA A 294 8.68 4.47 -12.87
C ALA A 294 10.20 4.61 -12.96
N THR A 295 10.93 4.01 -12.04
CA THR A 295 12.40 3.97 -12.03
C THR A 295 12.95 2.76 -12.80
N SER A 296 12.10 1.75 -13.05
CA SER A 296 12.42 0.54 -13.81
C SER A 296 11.15 -0.01 -14.48
N SER A 297 11.34 -0.81 -15.52
CA SER A 297 10.24 -1.54 -16.16
C SER A 297 10.00 -2.89 -15.50
N GLY A 298 8.75 -3.35 -15.50
CA GLY A 298 8.28 -4.60 -14.95
C GLY A 298 6.90 -4.97 -15.49
N PRO A 299 6.23 -6.01 -14.95
CA PRO A 299 4.94 -6.49 -15.45
C PRO A 299 3.83 -5.43 -15.46
N MET A 300 3.85 -4.49 -14.50
CA MET A 300 2.83 -3.45 -14.34
C MET A 300 3.38 -2.03 -14.46
N SER A 301 4.65 -1.85 -14.79
CA SER A 301 5.29 -0.54 -14.92
C SER A 301 6.23 -0.50 -16.13
N SER A 302 6.35 0.66 -16.75
CA SER A 302 7.31 0.89 -17.84
C SER A 302 7.93 2.27 -17.71
N VAL A 303 9.25 2.33 -17.87
CA VAL A 303 9.97 3.62 -17.91
C VAL A 303 9.56 4.47 -19.11
N PHE A 304 9.06 3.86 -20.17
CA PHE A 304 8.52 4.56 -21.34
C PHE A 304 7.19 5.26 -21.05
N ASP A 305 6.46 4.85 -20.01
CA ASP A 305 5.18 5.43 -19.63
C ASP A 305 5.33 6.65 -18.70
N ASN A 306 6.54 6.97 -18.28
CA ASN A 306 6.83 8.11 -17.40
C ASN A 306 6.24 9.42 -17.94
N GLY A 307 5.58 10.16 -17.06
CA GLY A 307 4.94 11.43 -17.35
C GLY A 307 3.51 11.34 -17.86
N LEU A 308 3.01 10.14 -18.19
CA LEU A 308 1.60 9.97 -18.53
C LEU A 308 0.73 10.12 -17.29
N ALA A 309 -0.48 10.66 -17.48
CA ALA A 309 -1.41 10.89 -16.38
C ALA A 309 -1.90 9.57 -15.76
N GLN A 310 -1.98 9.55 -14.43
CA GLN A 310 -2.72 8.54 -13.67
C GLN A 310 -4.14 9.07 -13.46
N THR A 311 -5.09 8.52 -14.21
CA THR A 311 -6.51 8.83 -14.07
C THR A 311 -7.22 7.75 -13.25
N ARG A 312 -8.43 8.05 -12.79
CA ARG A 312 -9.26 7.05 -12.12
C ARG A 312 -9.39 5.80 -12.99
N THR A 313 -9.02 4.65 -12.42
CA THR A 313 -9.16 3.33 -13.04
C THR A 313 -10.04 2.45 -12.17
N ASN A 314 -11.15 1.96 -12.72
CA ASN A 314 -12.03 1.02 -12.04
C ASN A 314 -11.55 -0.41 -12.32
N TRP A 315 -11.10 -1.10 -11.29
CA TRP A 315 -10.66 -2.50 -11.33
C TRP A 315 -11.86 -3.45 -11.25
N LEU A 316 -12.80 -3.13 -10.35
CA LEU A 316 -14.11 -3.77 -10.28
C LEU A 316 -15.19 -2.69 -10.40
N THR A 317 -16.23 -3.00 -11.14
CA THR A 317 -17.45 -2.18 -11.20
C THR A 317 -18.65 -3.10 -10.97
N ASP A 318 -19.50 -2.74 -10.03
CA ASP A 318 -20.66 -3.54 -9.66
C ASP A 318 -20.32 -5.04 -9.44
N GLY A 319 -19.18 -5.31 -8.80
CA GLY A 319 -18.68 -6.65 -8.49
C GLY A 319 -18.10 -7.42 -9.68
N SER A 320 -18.06 -6.85 -10.88
CA SER A 320 -17.45 -7.47 -12.08
C SER A 320 -16.05 -6.92 -12.32
N LEU A 321 -15.12 -7.79 -12.74
CA LEU A 321 -13.76 -7.38 -13.10
C LEU A 321 -13.81 -6.55 -14.40
N THR A 322 -13.37 -5.30 -14.34
CA THR A 322 -13.45 -4.36 -15.48
C THR A 322 -12.10 -4.02 -16.07
N ALA A 323 -11.04 -4.08 -15.30
CA ALA A 323 -9.68 -3.81 -15.77
C ALA A 323 -8.63 -4.64 -15.03
N LEU A 324 -7.48 -4.80 -15.68
CA LEU A 324 -6.24 -5.34 -15.11
C LEU A 324 -5.12 -4.33 -15.36
N ALA A 325 -4.07 -4.35 -14.54
CA ALA A 325 -2.96 -3.42 -14.65
C ALA A 325 -2.18 -3.62 -15.95
N GLN A 326 -1.97 -2.54 -16.72
CA GLN A 326 -1.37 -2.55 -18.05
C GLN A 326 -0.37 -1.41 -18.20
N THR A 327 0.79 -1.73 -18.76
CA THR A 327 1.64 -0.74 -19.44
C THR A 327 1.13 -0.52 -20.86
N ARG A 328 1.57 0.54 -21.56
CA ARG A 328 1.21 0.70 -22.98
C ARG A 328 1.70 -0.46 -23.86
N ALA A 329 2.85 -1.03 -23.51
CA ALA A 329 3.38 -2.19 -24.22
C ALA A 329 2.50 -3.42 -24.01
N SER A 330 2.20 -3.78 -22.76
CA SER A 330 1.32 -4.92 -22.49
C SER A 330 -0.10 -4.72 -23.04
N ALA A 331 -0.59 -3.48 -23.07
CA ALA A 331 -1.88 -3.15 -23.69
C ALA A 331 -1.90 -3.45 -25.19
N ARG A 332 -0.81 -3.18 -25.91
CA ARG A 332 -0.67 -3.58 -27.33
C ARG A 332 -0.65 -5.10 -27.49
N ASP A 333 0.11 -5.79 -26.65
CA ASP A 333 0.30 -7.25 -26.74
C ASP A 333 -0.99 -8.03 -26.40
N THR A 334 -1.80 -7.48 -25.50
CA THR A 334 -3.04 -8.11 -25.02
C THR A 334 -4.30 -7.59 -25.73
N GLU A 335 -4.18 -6.53 -26.55
CA GLU A 335 -5.30 -5.82 -27.21
C GLU A 335 -6.34 -5.25 -26.21
N LEU A 336 -5.92 -5.02 -24.94
CA LEU A 336 -6.73 -4.43 -23.91
C LEU A 336 -6.37 -2.95 -23.72
N SER A 337 -7.20 -2.21 -22.98
CA SER A 337 -6.98 -0.79 -22.71
C SER A 337 -5.75 -0.57 -21.82
N PHE A 338 -5.02 0.52 -22.05
CA PHE A 338 -3.98 0.99 -21.14
C PHE A 338 -4.58 1.41 -19.79
N THR A 339 -4.17 0.76 -18.73
CA THR A 339 -4.66 0.96 -17.36
C THR A 339 -3.49 0.92 -16.39
N PRO A 340 -2.78 2.04 -16.22
CA PRO A 340 -1.61 2.09 -15.34
C PRO A 340 -2.02 1.79 -13.89
N ILE A 341 -1.15 1.10 -13.17
CA ILE A 341 -1.35 0.84 -11.75
C ILE A 341 -1.29 2.15 -10.97
N GLY A 342 -2.25 2.37 -10.06
CA GLY A 342 -2.30 3.56 -9.21
C GLY A 342 -1.62 3.33 -7.85
N ASP A 343 -1.30 4.43 -7.16
CA ASP A 343 -0.64 4.42 -5.84
C ASP A 343 -1.63 4.45 -4.66
N ASN A 344 -2.92 4.25 -4.91
CA ASN A 344 -3.94 4.09 -3.88
C ASN A 344 -4.99 3.05 -4.31
N LEU A 345 -5.77 2.58 -3.35
CA LEU A 345 -6.81 1.59 -3.60
C LEU A 345 -8.05 1.91 -2.75
N ILE A 346 -9.21 1.97 -3.39
CA ILE A 346 -10.47 2.34 -2.77
C ILE A 346 -11.51 1.25 -3.08
N MET A 347 -12.18 0.73 -2.06
CA MET A 347 -13.33 -0.15 -2.19
C MET A 347 -14.57 0.53 -1.64
N GLU A 348 -15.60 0.63 -2.44
CA GLU A 348 -16.93 1.12 -2.05
C GLU A 348 -18.01 0.13 -2.46
N VAL A 349 -19.00 -0.01 -1.60
CA VAL A 349 -20.19 -0.81 -1.89
C VAL A 349 -21.41 0.08 -1.70
N PRO A 350 -22.11 0.45 -2.77
CA PRO A 350 -23.29 1.33 -2.67
C PRO A 350 -24.33 0.78 -1.70
N GLY A 351 -24.79 1.64 -0.78
CA GLY A 351 -25.76 1.26 0.26
C GLY A 351 -25.17 0.52 1.47
N ALA A 352 -23.90 0.16 1.45
CA ALA A 352 -23.23 -0.39 2.64
C ALA A 352 -23.13 0.66 3.75
N SER A 353 -23.36 0.23 4.98
CA SER A 353 -23.36 1.10 6.15
C SER A 353 -23.04 0.31 7.43
N GLY A 354 -22.72 1.04 8.49
CA GLY A 354 -22.38 0.48 9.79
C GLY A 354 -20.88 0.48 10.07
N SER A 355 -20.57 0.53 11.34
CA SER A 355 -19.21 0.45 11.89
C SER A 355 -18.75 -1.01 12.03
N LEU A 356 -17.51 -1.22 12.45
CA LEU A 356 -17.02 -2.54 12.83
C LEU A 356 -17.86 -3.17 13.96
N GLU A 357 -18.26 -2.37 14.95
CA GLU A 357 -19.10 -2.77 16.06
C GLU A 357 -20.51 -3.20 15.58
N ASP A 358 -21.10 -2.48 14.63
CA ASP A 358 -22.37 -2.85 14.03
C ASP A 358 -22.31 -4.20 13.32
N LEU A 359 -21.19 -4.46 12.59
CA LEU A 359 -20.98 -5.75 11.95
C LEU A 359 -20.83 -6.88 12.99
N VAL A 360 -20.08 -6.66 14.07
CA VAL A 360 -19.95 -7.61 15.18
C VAL A 360 -21.30 -7.92 15.79
N SER A 361 -22.12 -6.89 16.02
CA SER A 361 -23.47 -7.06 16.62
C SER A 361 -24.41 -7.91 15.77
N GLY A 362 -24.20 -7.97 14.46
CA GLY A 362 -24.96 -8.80 13.52
C GLY A 362 -24.50 -10.26 13.42
N VAL A 363 -23.37 -10.64 14.05
CA VAL A 363 -22.82 -12.00 13.97
C VAL A 363 -23.35 -12.87 15.10
N LYS A 364 -24.08 -13.92 14.75
CA LYS A 364 -24.63 -14.87 15.73
C LYS A 364 -23.54 -15.77 16.32
N ASP A 365 -22.66 -16.29 15.50
CA ASP A 365 -21.54 -17.16 15.90
C ASP A 365 -20.38 -17.04 14.90
N GLY A 366 -19.24 -16.51 15.33
CA GLY A 366 -18.14 -16.22 14.42
C GLY A 366 -16.87 -15.75 15.13
N LEU A 367 -16.00 -15.13 14.36
CA LEU A 367 -14.74 -14.55 14.84
C LEU A 367 -14.64 -13.07 14.48
N LEU A 368 -13.91 -12.33 15.30
CA LEU A 368 -13.44 -10.98 14.99
C LEU A 368 -11.91 -11.03 14.92
N LEU A 369 -11.34 -10.59 13.81
CA LEU A 369 -9.90 -10.40 13.62
C LEU A 369 -9.46 -9.03 14.16
N THR A 370 -8.19 -8.93 14.54
CA THR A 370 -7.50 -7.65 14.71
C THR A 370 -6.62 -7.37 13.50
N THR A 371 -5.72 -8.31 13.18
CA THR A 371 -4.74 -8.18 12.10
C THR A 371 -4.48 -9.52 11.43
N LEU A 372 -4.04 -9.43 10.17
CA LEU A 372 -3.39 -10.52 9.44
C LEU A 372 -1.89 -10.27 9.38
N TRP A 373 -1.09 -11.35 9.34
CA TRP A 373 0.36 -11.25 9.41
C TRP A 373 1.05 -12.37 8.62
N TYR A 374 2.28 -12.10 8.14
CA TYR A 374 3.05 -13.07 7.34
C TYR A 374 2.29 -13.59 6.12
N ILE A 375 1.68 -12.67 5.39
CA ILE A 375 0.92 -13.01 4.19
C ILE A 375 1.87 -13.45 3.08
N ARG A 376 1.67 -14.66 2.56
CA ARG A 376 2.48 -15.23 1.48
C ARG A 376 1.58 -15.94 0.47
N GLN A 377 1.94 -15.83 -0.79
CA GLN A 377 1.29 -16.57 -1.87
C GLN A 377 1.72 -18.03 -1.83
N VAL A 378 0.73 -18.90 -1.90
CA VAL A 378 0.92 -20.38 -1.96
C VAL A 378 0.78 -20.86 -3.41
N ASP A 379 -0.22 -20.31 -4.12
CA ASP A 379 -0.53 -20.67 -5.50
C ASP A 379 -0.97 -19.43 -6.30
N PRO A 380 -0.21 -19.03 -7.32
CA PRO A 380 -0.56 -17.88 -8.15
C PRO A 380 -1.80 -18.11 -9.03
N ALA A 381 -2.06 -19.35 -9.45
CA ALA A 381 -3.18 -19.66 -10.34
C ALA A 381 -4.55 -19.45 -9.68
N THR A 382 -4.61 -19.62 -8.36
CA THR A 382 -5.83 -19.39 -7.56
C THR A 382 -5.71 -18.16 -6.67
N LEU A 383 -4.53 -17.54 -6.62
CA LEU A 383 -4.14 -16.53 -5.63
C LEU A 383 -4.43 -17.00 -4.21
N LEU A 384 -4.12 -18.28 -3.93
CA LEU A 384 -4.21 -18.80 -2.58
C LEU A 384 -3.14 -18.15 -1.72
N LEU A 385 -3.55 -17.40 -0.72
CA LEU A 385 -2.68 -16.80 0.27
C LEU A 385 -2.72 -17.61 1.56
N THR A 386 -1.61 -17.62 2.27
CA THR A 386 -1.51 -18.09 3.65
C THR A 386 -0.96 -17.00 4.53
N GLY A 387 -1.29 -17.02 5.81
CA GLY A 387 -0.75 -16.10 6.79
C GLY A 387 -1.08 -16.54 8.19
N LEU A 388 -0.78 -15.69 9.16
CA LEU A 388 -1.08 -15.90 10.57
C LEU A 388 -2.08 -14.85 11.05
N THR A 389 -2.95 -15.22 11.97
CA THR A 389 -3.63 -14.25 12.81
C THR A 389 -2.69 -13.82 13.93
N ARG A 390 -2.80 -12.60 14.40
CA ARG A 390 -1.94 -12.05 15.45
C ARG A 390 -2.65 -10.95 16.24
N ASP A 391 -2.15 -10.66 17.43
CA ASP A 391 -2.55 -9.56 18.28
C ASP A 391 -4.04 -9.52 18.62
N GLY A 392 -4.65 -10.69 18.65
CA GLY A 392 -6.04 -10.91 19.04
C GLY A 392 -6.92 -11.46 17.91
N VAL A 393 -7.47 -12.64 18.16
CA VAL A 393 -8.64 -13.18 17.48
C VAL A 393 -9.69 -13.39 18.56
N TYR A 394 -10.89 -12.92 18.33
CA TYR A 394 -11.93 -12.94 19.34
C TYR A 394 -13.11 -13.78 18.90
N ARG A 395 -13.68 -14.54 19.84
CA ARG A 395 -14.96 -15.23 19.62
C ARG A 395 -16.10 -14.24 19.71
N VAL A 396 -16.93 -14.20 18.69
CA VAL A 396 -18.19 -13.47 18.68
C VAL A 396 -19.33 -14.46 18.81
N LYS A 397 -20.26 -14.19 19.75
CA LYS A 397 -21.46 -14.96 19.93
C LYS A 397 -22.64 -14.04 20.26
N ASP A 398 -23.74 -14.22 19.55
CA ASP A 398 -24.96 -13.45 19.71
C ASP A 398 -24.72 -11.91 19.70
N GLY A 399 -23.80 -11.47 18.81
CA GLY A 399 -23.45 -10.06 18.64
C GLY A 399 -22.42 -9.51 19.63
N GLU A 400 -21.88 -10.32 20.52
CA GLU A 400 -20.95 -9.89 21.56
C GLU A 400 -19.61 -10.62 21.47
N VAL A 401 -18.52 -9.89 21.76
CA VAL A 401 -17.19 -10.49 21.94
C VAL A 401 -17.12 -11.15 23.31
N ILE A 402 -17.03 -12.48 23.34
CA ILE A 402 -17.08 -13.28 24.58
C ILE A 402 -15.71 -13.73 25.09
N GLY A 403 -14.63 -13.47 24.38
CA GLY A 403 -13.25 -13.77 24.77
C GLY A 403 -12.32 -13.95 23.59
N ALA A 404 -11.03 -14.07 23.86
CA ALA A 404 -10.01 -14.35 22.85
C ALA A 404 -9.94 -15.84 22.54
N VAL A 405 -9.64 -16.17 21.29
CA VAL A 405 -9.34 -17.54 20.87
C VAL A 405 -7.84 -17.69 20.57
N ASN A 406 -7.41 -18.93 20.35
CA ASN A 406 -6.06 -19.24 19.90
C ASN A 406 -5.78 -18.63 18.53
N ASN A 407 -4.50 -18.39 18.22
CA ASN A 407 -4.09 -17.95 16.89
C ASN A 407 -4.18 -19.09 15.87
N PHE A 408 -4.32 -18.71 14.61
CA PHE A 408 -4.43 -19.61 13.47
C PHE A 408 -3.42 -19.26 12.37
N ARG A 409 -3.04 -20.27 11.61
CA ARG A 409 -2.71 -20.09 10.20
C ARG A 409 -4.03 -20.07 9.44
N TRP A 410 -4.15 -19.17 8.50
CA TRP A 410 -5.28 -19.09 7.59
C TRP A 410 -4.83 -19.30 6.15
N ASN A 411 -5.75 -19.77 5.30
CA ASN A 411 -5.52 -19.98 3.88
C ASN A 411 -6.75 -19.51 3.12
N GLU A 412 -6.62 -18.41 2.37
CA GLU A 412 -7.72 -17.81 1.61
C GLU A 412 -7.26 -17.21 0.29
N SER A 413 -8.14 -17.20 -0.70
CA SER A 413 -7.98 -16.39 -1.90
C SER A 413 -8.80 -15.10 -1.76
N PRO A 414 -8.20 -13.92 -1.88
CA PRO A 414 -8.96 -12.67 -1.84
C PRO A 414 -10.00 -12.56 -2.96
N VAL A 415 -9.77 -13.21 -4.10
CA VAL A 415 -10.75 -13.27 -5.20
C VAL A 415 -11.98 -14.10 -4.79
N ASP A 416 -11.78 -15.25 -4.14
CA ASP A 416 -12.88 -16.07 -3.64
C ASP A 416 -13.64 -15.39 -2.50
N LEU A 417 -12.92 -14.65 -1.64
CA LEU A 417 -13.52 -13.90 -0.54
C LEU A 417 -14.50 -12.83 -1.04
N LEU A 418 -14.30 -12.22 -2.20
CA LEU A 418 -15.25 -11.28 -2.79
C LEU A 418 -16.63 -11.91 -3.00
N SER A 419 -16.71 -13.18 -3.36
CA SER A 419 -17.98 -13.91 -3.52
C SER A 419 -18.62 -14.31 -2.19
N ARG A 420 -17.84 -14.36 -1.10
CA ARG A 420 -18.26 -14.78 0.25
C ARG A 420 -18.45 -13.62 1.24
N MET A 421 -18.53 -12.40 0.74
CA MET A 421 -18.90 -11.25 1.55
C MET A 421 -20.37 -11.36 1.96
N LYS A 422 -20.65 -11.30 3.26
CA LYS A 422 -22.01 -11.41 3.83
C LYS A 422 -22.60 -10.05 4.21
N THR A 423 -21.82 -9.25 4.91
CA THR A 423 -22.18 -7.91 5.33
C THR A 423 -20.98 -6.99 5.12
N VAL A 424 -21.24 -5.80 4.63
CA VAL A 424 -20.23 -4.79 4.34
C VAL A 424 -20.58 -3.51 5.08
N GLY A 425 -19.61 -2.97 5.81
CA GLY A 425 -19.74 -1.71 6.54
C GLY A 425 -19.40 -0.48 5.71
N THR A 426 -19.32 0.65 6.38
CA THR A 426 -18.95 1.93 5.76
C THR A 426 -17.48 1.94 5.37
N THR A 427 -17.17 2.35 4.13
CA THR A 427 -15.79 2.57 3.67
C THR A 427 -15.13 3.67 4.49
N GLN A 428 -13.92 3.42 4.96
CA GLN A 428 -13.10 4.37 5.73
C GLN A 428 -11.64 4.30 5.33
N ILE A 429 -10.92 5.42 5.50
CA ILE A 429 -9.47 5.43 5.34
C ILE A 429 -8.85 4.59 6.46
N THR A 430 -8.00 3.66 6.09
CA THR A 430 -7.40 2.68 7.00
C THR A 430 -5.94 2.42 6.64
N GLN A 431 -5.19 1.92 7.61
CA GLN A 431 -3.83 1.43 7.44
C GLN A 431 -3.85 -0.07 7.22
N PRO A 432 -3.30 -0.59 6.10
CA PRO A 432 -2.95 -2.00 6.03
C PRO A 432 -1.81 -2.26 7.02
N ARG A 433 -1.79 -3.41 7.65
CA ARG A 433 -0.70 -3.69 8.59
C ARG A 433 0.51 -4.34 7.91
N GLU A 434 0.28 -5.35 7.09
CA GLU A 434 1.33 -6.10 6.42
C GLU A 434 2.04 -5.24 5.35
N TRP A 435 1.28 -4.38 4.65
CA TRP A 435 1.74 -3.63 3.48
C TRP A 435 1.89 -2.12 3.71
N ALA A 436 1.91 -1.68 4.96
CA ALA A 436 1.96 -0.25 5.30
C ALA A 436 3.22 0.49 4.79
N ASP A 437 4.31 -0.23 4.51
CA ASP A 437 5.54 0.36 3.96
C ASP A 437 5.45 0.60 2.44
N ASP A 438 4.57 -0.14 1.75
CA ASP A 438 4.39 -0.06 0.30
C ASP A 438 3.15 0.76 -0.08
N MET A 439 2.09 0.64 0.72
CA MET A 439 0.83 1.37 0.55
C MET A 439 0.34 1.82 1.93
N ASP A 440 0.73 3.02 2.35
CA ASP A 440 0.55 3.52 3.72
C ASP A 440 -0.90 3.64 4.15
N ARG A 441 -1.82 3.87 3.21
CA ARG A 441 -3.25 4.01 3.46
C ARG A 441 -4.08 3.73 2.23
N VAL A 442 -5.27 3.21 2.49
CA VAL A 442 -6.29 2.88 1.50
C VAL A 442 -7.67 3.22 2.07
N ALA A 443 -8.72 3.17 1.26
CA ALA A 443 -10.09 3.27 1.74
C ALA A 443 -10.81 1.93 1.56
N MET A 444 -11.14 1.27 2.68
CA MET A 444 -11.78 -0.04 2.70
C MET A 444 -12.90 -0.09 3.74
N PRO A 445 -13.98 -0.84 3.49
CA PRO A 445 -14.97 -1.14 4.52
C PRO A 445 -14.51 -2.30 5.42
N PRO A 446 -15.00 -2.43 6.64
CA PRO A 446 -14.98 -3.69 7.35
C PRO A 446 -15.97 -4.66 6.69
N VAL A 447 -15.67 -5.97 6.72
CA VAL A 447 -16.47 -6.99 6.02
C VAL A 447 -16.68 -8.22 6.91
N VAL A 448 -17.87 -8.80 6.90
CA VAL A 448 -18.10 -10.16 7.40
C VAL A 448 -17.95 -11.12 6.23
N PHE A 449 -16.95 -11.98 6.30
CA PHE A 449 -16.75 -13.07 5.34
C PHE A 449 -17.37 -14.36 5.84
N GLU A 450 -18.11 -15.05 4.98
CA GLU A 450 -18.61 -16.39 5.27
C GLU A 450 -17.47 -17.41 5.16
N ASN A 451 -17.45 -18.36 6.11
CA ASN A 451 -16.58 -19.53 6.02
C ASN A 451 -15.09 -19.20 5.80
N PHE A 452 -14.55 -18.20 6.47
CA PHE A 452 -13.12 -17.88 6.43
C PHE A 452 -12.31 -19.05 6.98
N ASN A 453 -11.29 -19.48 6.25
CA ASN A 453 -10.57 -20.71 6.52
C ASN A 453 -9.41 -20.53 7.51
N MET A 454 -9.64 -20.83 8.77
CA MET A 454 -8.62 -20.99 9.80
C MET A 454 -8.02 -22.39 9.68
N SER A 455 -7.00 -22.56 8.82
CA SER A 455 -6.54 -23.86 8.32
C SER A 455 -5.85 -24.74 9.38
N THR A 456 -5.10 -24.13 10.30
CA THR A 456 -4.44 -24.84 11.40
C THR A 456 -4.32 -23.92 12.62
N VAL A 457 -4.34 -24.53 13.82
CA VAL A 457 -4.02 -23.79 15.06
C VAL A 457 -2.54 -23.44 15.08
N SER A 458 -2.22 -22.16 15.31
CA SER A 458 -0.85 -21.69 15.44
C SER A 458 -0.41 -21.72 16.90
N LYS A 459 0.80 -22.20 17.14
CA LYS A 459 1.45 -22.14 18.46
C LYS A 459 2.20 -20.82 18.69
N ALA A 460 2.22 -19.90 17.71
CA ALA A 460 2.83 -18.59 17.86
C ALA A 460 1.96 -17.73 18.79
N ASN A 461 2.59 -17.19 19.83
CA ASN A 461 1.99 -16.26 20.80
C ASN A 461 2.25 -14.81 20.36
#